data_02f1ea51ea1d615579a7b6f6849b9b3f
#
_entry.id   02f1ea51ea1d615579a7b6f6849b9b3f
#
_cell.length_a   1.000
_cell.length_b   1.000
_cell.length_c   1.000
_cell.angle_alpha   90.00
_cell.angle_beta   90.00
_cell.angle_gamma   90.00
#
_symmetry.space_group_name_H-M   'P 1'
#
loop_
_entity.id
_entity.type
_entity.pdbx_description
1 polymer ?
#
loop_
_entity_poly.entity_id
_entity_poly.type
_entity_poly.pdbx_seq_one_letter_code
_entity_poly.pdbx_strand_id
1 'polypeptide(L)'
;MSDDGERWEGDVLHNQPYGWGVLYDSEGEKVYEGFRIGEVNVCYGTRYYPEVGVIEYEGECFGGKRWGRGIQYDRNGKTVFDGEWFKDEQLNKRVVLNEENQFLHNHIEELIVENNSCNGPEWTALDLSFMSHLRLLEVGDDCFDYVDEVKLIDLSKLERVVIGMNSFTKKKNSHGNDPNRHFYLKNCERLRELMIGYWSFSDYSVCEIENVPSLEVIEMGEMDEKSWNFCYASLELKSNSDGMK
;
A
#
# COMPACT_ATOMS: atom_id res chain seq x y z
N MET A 1 30.66 -16.14 -24.10
CA MET A 1 29.61 -17.17 -24.04
C MET A 1 29.55 -17.60 -22.59
N SER A 2 28.38 -17.47 -21.97
CA SER A 2 28.13 -18.10 -20.67
C SER A 2 28.14 -19.62 -20.81
N ASP A 3 28.37 -20.36 -19.73
CA ASP A 3 28.32 -21.83 -19.74
C ASP A 3 26.95 -22.38 -20.18
N ASP A 4 25.92 -21.55 -20.16
CA ASP A 4 24.52 -21.87 -20.49
C ASP A 4 24.14 -21.64 -21.96
N GLY A 5 25.11 -21.29 -22.82
CA GLY A 5 24.88 -21.08 -24.24
C GLY A 5 24.30 -19.71 -24.62
N GLU A 6 24.08 -18.84 -23.64
CA GLU A 6 23.60 -17.46 -23.86
C GLU A 6 24.64 -16.63 -24.65
N ARG A 7 24.18 -15.70 -25.48
CA ARG A 7 24.98 -14.80 -26.26
C ARG A 7 24.60 -13.35 -26.04
N TRP A 8 25.59 -12.53 -25.65
CA TRP A 8 25.47 -11.08 -25.57
C TRP A 8 26.04 -10.40 -26.83
N GLU A 9 25.26 -9.50 -27.42
CA GLU A 9 25.68 -8.62 -28.50
C GLU A 9 25.56 -7.17 -28.05
N GLY A 10 26.66 -6.56 -27.63
CA GLY A 10 26.67 -5.19 -27.11
C GLY A 10 28.01 -4.79 -26.51
N ASP A 11 28.00 -3.75 -25.74
CA ASP A 11 29.19 -3.23 -25.08
C ASP A 11 29.78 -4.26 -24.10
N VAL A 12 31.09 -4.38 -24.07
CA VAL A 12 31.84 -5.30 -23.19
C VAL A 12 33.02 -4.60 -22.53
N LEU A 13 33.27 -4.97 -21.27
CA LEU A 13 34.46 -4.58 -20.52
C LEU A 13 35.04 -5.84 -19.88
N HIS A 14 36.36 -6.07 -20.10
CA HIS A 14 37.06 -7.28 -19.60
C HIS A 14 36.33 -8.60 -19.93
N ASN A 15 35.83 -8.74 -21.17
CA ASN A 15 35.06 -9.87 -21.67
C ASN A 15 33.73 -10.15 -20.95
N GLN A 16 33.20 -9.18 -20.23
CA GLN A 16 31.89 -9.22 -19.58
C GLN A 16 30.96 -8.17 -20.19
N PRO A 17 29.65 -8.41 -20.28
CA PRO A 17 28.70 -7.38 -20.64
C PRO A 17 28.87 -6.14 -19.75
N TYR A 18 29.00 -4.98 -20.38
CA TYR A 18 29.11 -3.71 -19.66
C TYR A 18 28.62 -2.58 -20.54
N GLY A 19 27.34 -2.31 -20.46
CA GLY A 19 26.71 -1.27 -21.28
C GLY A 19 25.43 -1.76 -21.94
N TRP A 20 25.11 -1.15 -23.05
CA TRP A 20 23.89 -1.43 -23.82
C TRP A 20 24.11 -2.59 -24.81
N GLY A 21 23.09 -3.44 -24.95
CA GLY A 21 23.15 -4.56 -25.89
C GLY A 21 21.93 -5.45 -25.87
N VAL A 22 22.04 -6.58 -26.55
CA VAL A 22 20.99 -7.60 -26.69
C VAL A 22 21.50 -8.94 -26.19
N LEU A 23 20.69 -9.60 -25.35
CA LEU A 23 20.94 -10.96 -24.89
C LEU A 23 20.04 -11.93 -25.67
N TYR A 24 20.64 -12.99 -26.14
CA TYR A 24 19.97 -14.11 -26.77
C TYR A 24 20.15 -15.36 -25.90
N ASP A 25 19.15 -16.24 -25.91
CA ASP A 25 19.25 -17.56 -25.29
C ASP A 25 20.06 -18.57 -26.07
N SER A 26 20.11 -19.82 -25.62
CA SER A 26 20.80 -20.92 -26.28
C SER A 26 20.21 -21.33 -27.63
N GLU A 27 18.94 -20.98 -27.87
CA GLU A 27 18.24 -21.24 -29.15
C GLU A 27 18.42 -20.11 -30.15
N GLY A 28 18.98 -18.97 -29.70
CA GLY A 28 19.23 -17.77 -30.50
C GLY A 28 18.06 -16.79 -30.50
N GLU A 29 17.09 -16.98 -29.62
CA GLU A 29 15.95 -16.08 -29.46
C GLU A 29 16.30 -14.90 -28.54
N LYS A 30 15.78 -13.71 -28.86
CA LYS A 30 16.02 -12.52 -28.08
C LYS A 30 15.24 -12.58 -26.72
N VAL A 31 15.97 -12.46 -25.60
CA VAL A 31 15.41 -12.50 -24.25
C VAL A 31 15.46 -11.16 -23.53
N TYR A 32 16.46 -10.31 -23.86
CA TYR A 32 16.61 -9.00 -23.23
C TYR A 32 17.30 -8.01 -24.15
N GLU A 33 16.91 -6.76 -24.08
CA GLU A 33 17.59 -5.61 -24.69
C GLU A 33 17.66 -4.47 -23.70
N GLY A 34 18.87 -3.97 -23.39
CA GLY A 34 19.02 -2.92 -22.39
C GLY A 34 20.43 -2.83 -21.83
N PHE A 35 20.55 -2.18 -20.69
CA PHE A 35 21.83 -2.00 -20.01
C PHE A 35 22.14 -3.17 -19.08
N ARG A 36 23.36 -3.74 -19.21
CA ARG A 36 23.80 -4.89 -18.41
C ARG A 36 25.18 -4.67 -17.84
N ILE A 37 25.40 -5.14 -16.60
CA ILE A 37 26.71 -5.20 -15.95
C ILE A 37 26.94 -6.65 -15.52
N GLY A 38 27.90 -7.32 -16.19
CA GLY A 38 28.09 -8.74 -16.02
C GLY A 38 26.82 -9.51 -16.38
N GLU A 39 26.32 -10.32 -15.45
CA GLU A 39 25.10 -11.12 -15.65
C GLU A 39 23.82 -10.39 -15.19
N VAL A 40 23.92 -9.13 -14.78
CA VAL A 40 22.81 -8.40 -14.15
C VAL A 40 22.26 -7.32 -15.07
N ASN A 41 20.96 -7.38 -15.33
CA ASN A 41 20.21 -6.31 -15.97
C ASN A 41 20.02 -5.14 -15.00
N VAL A 42 20.35 -3.92 -15.45
CA VAL A 42 20.26 -2.69 -14.64
C VAL A 42 19.68 -1.56 -15.47
N CYS A 43 19.23 -0.49 -14.78
CA CYS A 43 18.62 0.69 -15.39
C CYS A 43 17.35 0.33 -16.17
N TYR A 44 17.24 0.76 -17.42
CA TYR A 44 16.09 0.54 -18.29
C TYR A 44 16.36 -0.58 -19.29
N GLY A 45 15.37 -1.41 -19.56
CA GLY A 45 15.49 -2.48 -20.55
C GLY A 45 14.16 -3.12 -20.91
N THR A 46 14.21 -3.96 -21.94
CA THR A 46 13.08 -4.70 -22.48
C THR A 46 13.35 -6.20 -22.35
N ARG A 47 12.44 -6.95 -21.73
CA ARG A 47 12.42 -8.42 -21.71
C ARG A 47 11.46 -8.94 -22.74
N TYR A 48 11.73 -10.11 -23.27
CA TYR A 48 10.91 -10.76 -24.29
C TYR A 48 10.46 -12.14 -23.82
N TYR A 49 9.32 -12.58 -24.31
CA TYR A 49 8.92 -13.99 -24.31
C TYR A 49 9.67 -14.69 -25.46
N PRO A 50 10.69 -15.52 -25.19
CA PRO A 50 11.56 -16.04 -26.25
C PRO A 50 10.80 -16.80 -27.33
N GLU A 51 9.81 -17.62 -26.90
CA GLU A 51 9.08 -18.51 -27.81
C GLU A 51 8.22 -17.79 -28.86
N VAL A 52 7.85 -16.51 -28.56
CA VAL A 52 6.98 -15.73 -29.46
C VAL A 52 7.57 -14.39 -29.89
N GLY A 53 8.74 -14.00 -29.35
CA GLY A 53 9.42 -12.75 -29.69
C GLY A 53 8.67 -11.48 -29.31
N VAL A 54 7.63 -11.58 -28.48
CA VAL A 54 6.82 -10.45 -28.01
C VAL A 54 7.43 -9.89 -26.71
N ILE A 55 7.29 -8.59 -26.51
CA ILE A 55 7.74 -7.94 -25.29
C ILE A 55 6.95 -8.51 -24.09
N GLU A 56 7.67 -8.93 -23.05
CA GLU A 56 7.13 -9.31 -21.73
C GLU A 56 7.07 -8.09 -20.79
N TYR A 57 8.16 -7.32 -20.79
CA TYR A 57 8.32 -6.18 -19.89
C TYR A 57 9.19 -5.11 -20.51
N GLU A 58 8.81 -3.88 -20.34
CA GLU A 58 9.60 -2.70 -20.73
C GLU A 58 9.62 -1.71 -19.56
N GLY A 59 10.81 -1.40 -19.03
CA GLY A 59 10.91 -0.53 -17.89
C GLY A 59 12.23 -0.58 -17.13
N GLU A 60 12.22 0.01 -15.96
CA GLU A 60 13.38 0.08 -15.08
C GLU A 60 13.66 -1.27 -14.42
N CYS A 61 14.94 -1.59 -14.29
CA CYS A 61 15.44 -2.80 -13.65
C CYS A 61 16.56 -2.45 -12.66
N PHE A 62 16.59 -3.17 -11.55
CA PHE A 62 17.69 -3.12 -10.59
C PHE A 62 17.98 -4.52 -10.04
N GLY A 63 19.25 -4.92 -10.08
CA GLY A 63 19.66 -6.24 -9.62
C GLY A 63 18.98 -7.40 -10.38
N GLY A 64 18.71 -7.23 -11.69
CA GLY A 64 18.02 -8.22 -12.53
C GLY A 64 16.50 -8.30 -12.31
N LYS A 65 15.95 -7.51 -11.41
CA LYS A 65 14.51 -7.48 -11.08
C LYS A 65 13.84 -6.23 -11.65
N ARG A 66 12.54 -6.31 -11.93
CA ARG A 66 11.72 -5.14 -12.25
C ARG A 66 11.69 -4.21 -11.04
N TRP A 67 11.93 -2.93 -11.29
CA TRP A 67 12.05 -1.90 -10.27
C TRP A 67 11.64 -0.56 -10.86
N GLY A 68 11.00 0.34 -10.08
CA GLY A 68 10.55 1.64 -10.60
C GLY A 68 9.47 1.51 -11.67
N ARG A 69 9.43 2.44 -12.60
CA ARG A 69 8.40 2.50 -13.64
C ARG A 69 8.58 1.44 -14.71
N GLY A 70 7.47 0.73 -15.07
CA GLY A 70 7.52 -0.26 -16.16
C GLY A 70 6.16 -0.79 -16.57
N ILE A 71 6.12 -1.35 -17.78
CA ILE A 71 4.92 -1.91 -18.40
C ILE A 71 5.14 -3.42 -18.62
N GLN A 72 4.18 -4.21 -18.17
CA GLN A 72 4.12 -5.65 -18.44
C GLN A 72 3.08 -5.93 -19.51
N TYR A 73 3.42 -6.86 -20.40
CA TYR A 73 2.55 -7.32 -21.46
C TYR A 73 2.29 -8.83 -21.33
N ASP A 74 1.17 -9.29 -21.87
CA ASP A 74 0.91 -10.72 -22.08
C ASP A 74 1.56 -11.22 -23.38
N ARG A 75 1.50 -12.53 -23.63
CA ARG A 75 2.06 -13.17 -24.84
C ARG A 75 1.40 -12.72 -26.15
N ASN A 76 0.29 -11.97 -26.09
CA ASN A 76 -0.38 -11.38 -27.25
C ASN A 76 0.01 -9.91 -27.45
N GLY A 77 0.89 -9.36 -26.61
CA GLY A 77 1.29 -7.95 -26.62
C GLY A 77 0.30 -6.99 -26.00
N LYS A 78 -0.71 -7.50 -25.27
CA LYS A 78 -1.65 -6.65 -24.54
C LYS A 78 -1.05 -6.25 -23.21
N THR A 79 -1.16 -4.98 -22.84
CA THR A 79 -0.75 -4.47 -21.53
C THR A 79 -1.53 -5.17 -20.41
N VAL A 80 -0.81 -5.78 -19.50
CA VAL A 80 -1.30 -6.42 -18.27
C VAL A 80 -1.20 -5.46 -17.10
N PHE A 81 -0.10 -4.73 -17.01
CA PHE A 81 0.14 -3.77 -15.95
C PHE A 81 1.02 -2.61 -16.48
N ASP A 82 0.67 -1.40 -16.11
CA ASP A 82 1.43 -0.18 -16.39
C ASP A 82 1.53 0.60 -15.08
N GLY A 83 2.69 0.57 -14.43
CA GLY A 83 2.84 1.15 -13.10
C GLY A 83 4.24 1.02 -12.51
N GLU A 84 4.29 1.11 -11.19
CA GLU A 84 5.51 1.00 -10.40
C GLU A 84 5.77 -0.44 -9.95
N TRP A 85 7.04 -0.79 -9.86
CA TRP A 85 7.53 -2.12 -9.51
C TRP A 85 8.52 -2.05 -8.36
N PHE A 86 8.51 -3.05 -7.50
CA PHE A 86 9.49 -3.23 -6.45
C PHE A 86 9.88 -4.69 -6.33
N LYS A 87 11.12 -5.05 -6.70
CA LYS A 87 11.65 -6.42 -6.64
C LYS A 87 10.77 -7.48 -7.34
N ASP A 88 10.31 -7.18 -8.55
CA ASP A 88 9.38 -7.96 -9.37
C ASP A 88 7.91 -7.94 -8.94
N GLU A 89 7.56 -7.25 -7.85
CA GLU A 89 6.18 -7.09 -7.41
C GLU A 89 5.56 -5.81 -7.97
N GLN A 90 4.30 -5.89 -8.38
CA GLN A 90 3.52 -4.74 -8.86
C GLN A 90 3.07 -3.89 -7.66
N LEU A 91 3.36 -2.60 -7.69
CA LEU A 91 2.86 -1.66 -6.70
C LEU A 91 1.48 -1.14 -7.11
N ASN A 92 0.44 -1.88 -6.78
CA ASN A 92 -0.93 -1.55 -7.12
C ASN A 92 -1.41 -0.34 -6.33
N LYS A 93 -2.09 0.60 -7.00
CA LYS A 93 -2.69 1.76 -6.35
C LYS A 93 -3.87 1.42 -5.45
N ARG A 94 -4.58 0.34 -5.77
CA ARG A 94 -5.63 -0.24 -4.94
C ARG A 94 -5.16 -1.56 -4.38
N VAL A 95 -5.13 -1.65 -3.06
CA VAL A 95 -4.69 -2.84 -2.33
C VAL A 95 -5.80 -3.32 -1.42
N VAL A 96 -6.05 -4.62 -1.45
CA VAL A 96 -6.94 -5.30 -0.53
C VAL A 96 -6.08 -6.11 0.43
N LEU A 97 -6.15 -5.76 1.72
CA LEU A 97 -5.51 -6.51 2.79
C LEU A 97 -6.40 -7.65 3.25
N ASN A 98 -5.81 -8.81 3.37
CA ASN A 98 -6.39 -10.01 3.93
C ASN A 98 -5.27 -10.91 4.49
N GLU A 99 -5.58 -12.14 4.87
CA GLU A 99 -4.57 -13.06 5.42
C GLU A 99 -3.45 -13.42 4.41
N GLU A 100 -3.74 -13.40 3.11
CA GLU A 100 -2.80 -13.75 2.04
C GLU A 100 -1.95 -12.56 1.59
N ASN A 101 -2.51 -11.35 1.63
CA ASN A 101 -1.86 -10.12 1.18
C ASN A 101 -1.83 -9.08 2.30
N GLN A 102 -0.66 -8.88 2.89
CA GLN A 102 -0.42 -7.92 3.98
C GLN A 102 0.66 -6.88 3.61
N PHE A 103 0.96 -6.74 2.32
CA PHE A 103 2.00 -5.82 1.87
C PHE A 103 1.49 -4.40 1.70
N LEU A 104 2.07 -3.47 2.46
CA LEU A 104 1.77 -2.03 2.42
C LEU A 104 2.94 -1.25 1.80
N HIS A 105 2.63 -0.29 0.92
CA HIS A 105 3.60 0.59 0.28
C HIS A 105 3.05 2.00 0.05
N ASN A 106 3.93 2.97 -0.18
CA ASN A 106 3.58 4.39 -0.27
C ASN A 106 2.83 4.82 -1.55
N HIS A 107 2.75 3.95 -2.57
CA HIS A 107 2.01 4.23 -3.81
C HIS A 107 0.52 3.86 -3.74
N ILE A 108 0.05 3.33 -2.61
CA ILE A 108 -1.37 2.99 -2.41
C ILE A 108 -2.20 4.28 -2.38
N GLU A 109 -3.24 4.31 -3.23
CA GLU A 109 -4.26 5.34 -3.25
C GLU A 109 -5.55 4.89 -2.55
N GLU A 110 -5.87 3.60 -2.64
CA GLU A 110 -7.03 2.99 -2.00
C GLU A 110 -6.60 1.75 -1.22
N LEU A 111 -6.80 1.79 0.09
CA LEU A 111 -6.52 0.68 1.00
C LEU A 111 -7.84 0.14 1.54
N ILE A 112 -8.11 -1.13 1.24
CA ILE A 112 -9.30 -1.85 1.67
C ILE A 112 -8.85 -3.04 2.52
N VAL A 113 -9.46 -3.22 3.67
CA VAL A 113 -9.23 -4.36 4.57
C VAL A 113 -10.49 -5.22 4.56
N GLU A 114 -10.35 -6.49 4.19
CA GLU A 114 -11.48 -7.43 4.20
C GLU A 114 -11.98 -7.69 5.63
N ASN A 115 -13.27 -8.05 5.75
CA ASN A 115 -13.85 -8.42 7.03
C ASN A 115 -13.05 -9.55 7.71
N ASN A 116 -12.96 -9.50 9.02
CA ASN A 116 -12.25 -10.47 9.86
C ASN A 116 -10.75 -10.63 9.54
N SER A 117 -10.11 -9.60 8.98
CA SER A 117 -8.71 -9.63 8.57
C SER A 117 -7.80 -8.85 9.52
N CYS A 118 -6.49 -9.11 9.44
CA CYS A 118 -5.45 -8.43 10.20
C CYS A 118 -5.63 -8.57 11.73
N ASN A 119 -6.13 -9.72 12.20
CA ASN A 119 -6.40 -10.02 13.62
C ASN A 119 -5.26 -10.81 14.29
N GLY A 120 -4.08 -10.90 13.64
CA GLY A 120 -2.90 -11.51 14.24
C GLY A 120 -2.23 -10.61 15.27
N PRO A 121 -1.51 -11.19 16.27
CA PRO A 121 -0.82 -10.42 17.30
C PRO A 121 0.38 -9.60 16.77
N GLU A 122 0.79 -9.79 15.54
CA GLU A 122 1.80 -8.98 14.85
C GLU A 122 1.29 -7.57 14.51
N TRP A 123 -0.01 -7.40 14.36
CA TRP A 123 -0.64 -6.11 14.14
C TRP A 123 -0.83 -5.33 15.45
N THR A 124 0.26 -4.79 15.99
CA THR A 124 0.22 -3.99 17.23
C THR A 124 0.01 -2.51 16.99
N ALA A 125 0.31 -2.03 15.79
CA ALA A 125 0.11 -0.64 15.37
C ALA A 125 -0.28 -0.58 13.90
N LEU A 126 -1.11 0.41 13.53
CA LEU A 126 -1.42 0.77 12.15
C LEU A 126 -0.99 2.22 11.93
N ASP A 127 0.23 2.41 11.48
CA ASP A 127 0.78 3.72 11.11
C ASP A 127 0.78 3.85 9.59
N LEU A 128 -0.14 4.67 9.05
CA LEU A 128 -0.25 4.92 7.61
C LEU A 128 0.39 6.25 7.18
N SER A 129 1.10 6.95 8.06
CA SER A 129 1.67 8.29 7.80
C SER A 129 2.64 8.31 6.62
N PHE A 130 3.23 7.16 6.26
CA PHE A 130 4.11 7.03 5.09
C PHE A 130 3.36 6.96 3.75
N MET A 131 2.03 6.75 3.76
CA MET A 131 1.21 6.59 2.55
C MET A 131 0.74 7.93 1.98
N SER A 132 1.66 8.75 1.50
CA SER A 132 1.38 10.12 1.02
C SER A 132 0.39 10.21 -0.16
N HIS A 133 0.05 9.08 -0.80
CA HIS A 133 -0.89 8.99 -1.91
C HIS A 133 -2.27 8.48 -1.51
N LEU A 134 -2.45 8.04 -0.27
CA LEU A 134 -3.69 7.45 0.21
C LEU A 134 -4.86 8.45 0.12
N ARG A 135 -5.94 8.05 -0.55
CA ARG A 135 -7.18 8.80 -0.72
C ARG A 135 -8.36 8.16 -0.01
N LEU A 136 -8.39 6.83 0.00
CA LEU A 136 -9.45 6.05 0.63
C LEU A 136 -8.85 5.01 1.56
N LEU A 137 -9.32 5.01 2.81
CA LEU A 137 -9.15 3.91 3.75
C LEU A 137 -10.52 3.30 4.03
N GLU A 138 -10.69 2.02 3.72
CA GLU A 138 -11.89 1.25 4.03
C GLU A 138 -11.49 0.00 4.81
N VAL A 139 -11.94 -0.10 6.06
CA VAL A 139 -11.70 -1.24 6.93
C VAL A 139 -13.03 -1.96 7.13
N GLY A 140 -13.03 -3.25 6.88
CA GLY A 140 -14.19 -4.10 7.07
C GLY A 140 -14.55 -4.31 8.55
N ASP A 141 -15.53 -5.17 8.78
CA ASP A 141 -15.98 -5.54 10.10
C ASP A 141 -15.00 -6.50 10.79
N ASP A 142 -14.92 -6.45 12.12
CA ASP A 142 -14.15 -7.38 12.95
C ASP A 142 -12.65 -7.42 12.59
N CYS A 143 -12.02 -6.29 12.29
CA CYS A 143 -10.60 -6.18 11.91
C CYS A 143 -9.73 -5.57 13.01
N PHE A 144 -8.42 -5.89 12.98
CA PHE A 144 -7.40 -5.24 13.81
C PHE A 144 -7.62 -5.35 15.32
N ASP A 145 -7.92 -6.53 15.83
CA ASP A 145 -8.18 -6.76 17.26
C ASP A 145 -7.05 -6.30 18.19
N TYR A 146 -5.80 -6.47 17.75
CA TYR A 146 -4.61 -6.24 18.56
C TYR A 146 -3.93 -4.89 18.33
N VAL A 147 -4.44 -4.06 17.42
CA VAL A 147 -3.85 -2.74 17.15
C VAL A 147 -4.07 -1.81 18.33
N ASP A 148 -3.00 -1.41 18.98
CA ASP A 148 -3.03 -0.50 20.13
C ASP A 148 -2.88 0.97 19.70
N GLU A 149 -2.26 1.25 18.55
CA GLU A 149 -2.07 2.61 18.06
C GLU A 149 -2.46 2.72 16.58
N VAL A 150 -3.37 3.65 16.26
CA VAL A 150 -3.75 3.99 14.88
C VAL A 150 -3.30 5.41 14.57
N LYS A 151 -2.49 5.58 13.50
CA LYS A 151 -2.00 6.88 13.03
C LYS A 151 -2.41 7.15 11.58
N LEU A 152 -3.26 8.15 11.41
CA LEU A 152 -3.60 8.77 10.14
C LEU A 152 -3.10 10.21 10.18
N ILE A 153 -1.79 10.40 9.95
CA ILE A 153 -1.12 11.68 10.17
C ILE A 153 -0.46 12.14 8.87
N ASP A 154 -0.59 13.43 8.55
CA ASP A 154 0.01 14.09 7.38
C ASP A 154 -0.41 13.49 6.01
N LEU A 155 -1.59 12.88 5.97
CA LEU A 155 -2.16 12.28 4.76
C LEU A 155 -2.91 13.34 3.93
N SER A 156 -2.15 14.19 3.25
CA SER A 156 -2.67 15.36 2.53
C SER A 156 -3.64 15.05 1.38
N LYS A 157 -3.70 13.80 0.92
CA LYS A 157 -4.61 13.34 -0.15
C LYS A 157 -5.79 12.54 0.37
N LEU A 158 -5.82 12.19 1.66
CA LEU A 158 -6.88 11.38 2.25
C LEU A 158 -8.21 12.13 2.18
N GLU A 159 -9.21 11.52 1.54
CA GLU A 159 -10.53 12.09 1.30
C GLU A 159 -11.60 11.43 2.15
N ARG A 160 -11.46 10.13 2.39
CA ARG A 160 -12.48 9.32 3.07
C ARG A 160 -11.88 8.21 3.92
N VAL A 161 -12.42 8.05 5.14
CA VAL A 161 -12.12 6.96 6.05
C VAL A 161 -13.43 6.27 6.43
N VAL A 162 -13.51 4.97 6.19
CA VAL A 162 -14.65 4.13 6.57
C VAL A 162 -14.12 2.96 7.38
N ILE A 163 -14.66 2.76 8.56
CA ILE A 163 -14.29 1.66 9.46
C ILE A 163 -15.57 0.91 9.81
N GLY A 164 -15.57 -0.39 9.56
CA GLY A 164 -16.68 -1.28 9.84
C GLY A 164 -16.92 -1.48 11.33
N MET A 165 -17.82 -2.40 11.67
CA MET A 165 -18.20 -2.71 13.05
C MET A 165 -17.14 -3.53 13.77
N ASN A 166 -17.09 -3.43 15.12
CA ASN A 166 -16.20 -4.27 15.96
C ASN A 166 -14.73 -4.24 15.56
N SER A 167 -14.27 -3.25 14.84
CA SER A 167 -12.88 -3.14 14.39
C SER A 167 -12.06 -2.33 15.40
N PHE A 168 -10.76 -2.60 15.46
CA PHE A 168 -9.85 -1.97 16.41
C PHE A 168 -10.29 -2.14 17.87
N THR A 169 -10.75 -3.33 18.23
CA THR A 169 -11.16 -3.62 19.61
C THR A 169 -10.88 -5.07 19.99
N LYS A 170 -10.36 -5.29 21.19
CA LYS A 170 -10.28 -6.61 21.84
C LYS A 170 -11.62 -6.99 22.52
N LYS A 171 -12.53 -6.04 22.63
CA LYS A 171 -13.79 -6.16 23.35
C LYS A 171 -14.98 -6.27 22.41
N LYS A 172 -14.99 -7.36 21.61
CA LYS A 172 -16.09 -7.62 20.66
C LYS A 172 -17.46 -7.52 21.33
N ASN A 173 -18.36 -6.71 20.72
CA ASN A 173 -19.71 -6.47 21.25
C ASN A 173 -19.74 -6.03 22.73
N SER A 174 -18.69 -5.36 23.18
CA SER A 174 -18.53 -4.86 24.56
C SER A 174 -17.66 -3.59 24.53
N HIS A 175 -17.37 -3.05 25.70
CA HIS A 175 -16.55 -1.86 25.85
C HIS A 175 -15.56 -2.03 27.01
N GLY A 176 -14.54 -1.20 27.02
CA GLY A 176 -13.48 -1.21 28.03
C GLY A 176 -12.70 0.08 28.03
N ASN A 177 -11.63 0.10 28.82
CA ASN A 177 -10.68 1.18 28.82
C ASN A 177 -9.28 0.56 28.88
N ASP A 178 -8.54 0.67 27.79
CA ASP A 178 -7.13 0.29 27.72
C ASP A 178 -6.29 1.57 27.55
N PRO A 179 -5.50 1.96 28.57
CA PRO A 179 -4.75 3.21 28.54
C PRO A 179 -3.67 3.26 27.47
N ASN A 180 -3.37 2.14 26.82
CA ASN A 180 -2.35 2.06 25.78
C ASN A 180 -2.96 2.14 24.37
N ARG A 181 -4.30 2.21 24.23
CA ARG A 181 -4.96 2.23 22.93
C ARG A 181 -5.35 3.63 22.50
N HIS A 182 -4.75 4.09 21.39
CA HIS A 182 -4.83 5.48 20.96
C HIS A 182 -5.15 5.57 19.45
N PHE A 183 -6.04 6.52 19.12
CA PHE A 183 -6.37 6.88 17.74
C PHE A 183 -5.96 8.33 17.46
N TYR A 184 -5.18 8.53 16.40
CA TYR A 184 -4.70 9.84 15.95
C TYR A 184 -5.09 10.08 14.50
N LEU A 185 -5.80 11.17 14.24
CA LEU A 185 -6.17 11.68 12.93
C LEU A 185 -5.75 13.14 12.85
N LYS A 186 -4.61 13.42 12.15
CA LYS A 186 -4.01 14.75 12.18
C LYS A 186 -3.54 15.20 10.81
N ASN A 187 -3.70 16.50 10.52
CA ASN A 187 -3.19 17.16 9.32
C ASN A 187 -3.66 16.50 8.01
N CYS A 188 -4.90 16.03 7.96
CA CYS A 188 -5.51 15.44 6.78
C CYS A 188 -6.37 16.51 6.07
N GLU A 189 -5.71 17.38 5.29
CA GLU A 189 -6.30 18.60 4.73
C GLU A 189 -7.51 18.37 3.81
N ARG A 190 -7.60 17.21 3.15
CA ARG A 190 -8.66 16.87 2.20
C ARG A 190 -9.71 15.92 2.73
N LEU A 191 -9.55 15.46 3.97
CA LEU A 191 -10.51 14.52 4.55
C LEU A 191 -11.88 15.17 4.68
N ARG A 192 -12.90 14.55 4.07
CA ARG A 192 -14.28 14.99 4.09
C ARG A 192 -15.18 14.11 4.94
N GLU A 193 -14.93 12.80 4.94
CA GLU A 193 -15.81 11.84 5.59
C GLU A 193 -15.01 10.93 6.52
N LEU A 194 -15.45 10.83 7.75
CA LEU A 194 -15.00 9.88 8.76
C LEU A 194 -16.21 9.08 9.25
N MET A 195 -16.29 7.82 8.87
CA MET A 195 -17.38 6.91 9.24
C MET A 195 -16.82 5.75 10.05
N ILE A 196 -17.35 5.50 11.23
CA ILE A 196 -16.88 4.46 12.15
C ILE A 196 -18.09 3.64 12.58
N GLY A 197 -18.11 2.35 12.25
CA GLY A 197 -19.14 1.41 12.65
C GLY A 197 -19.19 1.18 14.15
N TYR A 198 -20.34 0.77 14.66
CA TYR A 198 -20.55 0.58 16.09
C TYR A 198 -19.59 -0.45 16.71
N TRP A 199 -19.29 -0.30 17.99
CA TRP A 199 -18.31 -1.06 18.77
C TRP A 199 -16.85 -0.89 18.35
N SER A 200 -16.54 -0.23 17.24
CA SER A 200 -15.16 0.02 16.85
C SER A 200 -14.49 1.02 17.79
N PHE A 201 -13.23 0.77 18.15
CA PHE A 201 -12.48 1.54 19.16
C PHE A 201 -13.15 1.57 20.55
N SER A 202 -13.95 0.59 20.89
CA SER A 202 -14.75 0.59 22.13
C SER A 202 -13.92 0.49 23.40
N ASP A 203 -12.65 0.11 23.31
CA ASP A 203 -11.70 0.01 24.43
C ASP A 203 -10.51 0.98 24.32
N TYR A 204 -10.55 1.93 23.37
CA TYR A 204 -9.55 2.99 23.26
C TYR A 204 -9.71 4.06 24.33
N SER A 205 -8.58 4.60 24.79
CA SER A 205 -8.54 5.64 25.85
C SER A 205 -8.31 7.05 25.29
N VAL A 206 -7.83 7.17 24.05
CA VAL A 206 -7.53 8.45 23.40
C VAL A 206 -8.08 8.46 21.99
N CYS A 207 -8.78 9.55 21.65
CA CYS A 207 -9.19 9.89 20.29
C CYS A 207 -8.82 11.36 20.04
N GLU A 208 -7.78 11.59 19.23
CA GLU A 208 -7.35 12.94 18.87
C GLU A 208 -7.60 13.20 17.39
N ILE A 209 -8.38 14.23 17.10
CA ILE A 209 -8.65 14.73 15.76
C ILE A 209 -8.17 16.17 15.70
N GLU A 210 -7.15 16.43 14.87
CA GLU A 210 -6.49 17.72 14.82
C GLU A 210 -6.24 18.15 13.36
N ASN A 211 -6.55 19.42 13.06
CA ASN A 211 -6.26 20.05 11.78
C ASN A 211 -6.78 19.26 10.56
N VAL A 212 -8.09 19.07 10.50
CA VAL A 212 -8.83 18.43 9.39
C VAL A 212 -9.86 19.43 8.80
N PRO A 213 -9.40 20.48 8.13
CA PRO A 213 -10.24 21.65 7.80
C PRO A 213 -11.35 21.38 6.79
N SER A 214 -11.26 20.30 6.02
CA SER A 214 -12.25 19.92 5.01
C SER A 214 -13.28 18.90 5.51
N LEU A 215 -13.23 18.53 6.81
CA LEU A 215 -14.11 17.49 7.35
C LEU A 215 -15.55 17.97 7.40
N GLU A 216 -16.42 17.31 6.66
CA GLU A 216 -17.83 17.63 6.50
C GLU A 216 -18.72 16.67 7.28
N VAL A 217 -18.32 15.40 7.36
CA VAL A 217 -19.11 14.32 7.98
C VAL A 217 -18.26 13.55 8.97
N ILE A 218 -18.76 13.45 10.21
CA ILE A 218 -18.30 12.49 11.22
C ILE A 218 -19.52 11.65 11.60
N GLU A 219 -19.45 10.35 11.31
CA GLU A 219 -20.47 9.40 11.72
C GLU A 219 -19.83 8.31 12.57
N MET A 220 -20.35 8.11 13.79
CA MET A 220 -19.85 7.12 14.74
C MET A 220 -21.02 6.27 15.24
N GLY A 221 -20.98 5.00 14.83
CA GLY A 221 -22.02 4.04 15.17
C GLY A 221 -23.35 4.31 14.47
N GLU A 222 -24.39 3.62 14.91
CA GLU A 222 -25.79 3.95 14.60
C GLU A 222 -26.32 4.92 15.67
N MET A 223 -27.29 5.76 15.30
CA MET A 223 -27.90 6.73 16.24
C MET A 223 -28.78 6.04 17.30
N ASP A 224 -28.29 4.93 17.84
CA ASP A 224 -28.95 4.22 18.93
C ASP A 224 -28.08 4.15 20.19
N GLU A 225 -28.65 3.62 21.27
CA GLU A 225 -27.99 3.53 22.57
C GLU A 225 -26.80 2.55 22.61
N LYS A 226 -26.38 1.95 21.48
CA LYS A 226 -25.40 0.86 21.42
C LYS A 226 -24.14 1.17 20.63
N SER A 227 -23.89 2.41 20.27
CA SER A 227 -22.75 2.78 19.42
C SER A 227 -21.38 2.51 20.03
N TRP A 228 -21.18 2.75 21.30
CA TRP A 228 -20.02 2.44 22.15
C TRP A 228 -18.63 2.75 21.57
N ASN A 229 -18.54 3.55 20.49
CA ASN A 229 -17.27 4.01 19.94
C ASN A 229 -16.59 4.94 20.93
N PHE A 230 -15.30 4.72 21.20
CA PHE A 230 -14.53 5.57 22.10
C PHE A 230 -15.20 5.84 23.45
N CYS A 231 -15.94 4.88 23.98
CA CYS A 231 -16.83 5.02 25.13
C CYS A 231 -16.16 5.64 26.35
N TYR A 232 -14.90 5.35 26.59
CA TYR A 232 -14.12 5.86 27.70
C TYR A 232 -12.94 6.74 27.26
N ALA A 233 -12.85 7.07 25.96
CA ALA A 233 -11.76 7.86 25.45
C ALA A 233 -11.91 9.36 25.82
N SER A 234 -10.79 10.01 26.02
CA SER A 234 -10.74 11.47 25.92
C SER A 234 -10.85 11.84 24.43
N LEU A 235 -11.85 12.66 24.08
CA LEU A 235 -11.98 13.21 22.74
C LEU A 235 -11.38 14.61 22.71
N GLU A 236 -10.33 14.79 21.90
CA GLU A 236 -9.71 16.09 21.66
C GLU A 236 -9.90 16.49 20.19
N LEU A 237 -10.63 17.60 19.97
CA LEU A 237 -10.81 18.24 18.67
C LEU A 237 -10.03 19.54 18.65
N LYS A 238 -9.01 19.64 17.80
CA LYS A 238 -8.17 20.83 17.67
C LYS A 238 -8.13 21.33 16.22
N SER A 239 -8.22 22.65 16.04
CA SER A 239 -8.04 23.28 14.74
C SER A 239 -7.04 24.43 14.86
N ASN A 240 -6.09 24.49 13.94
CA ASN A 240 -5.13 25.60 13.83
C ASN A 240 -5.67 26.76 12.99
N SER A 241 -6.91 26.67 12.47
CA SER A 241 -7.53 27.77 11.72
C SER A 241 -8.11 28.82 12.66
N ASP A 242 -7.71 30.09 12.50
CA ASP A 242 -8.30 31.27 13.18
C ASP A 242 -9.80 31.49 12.88
N GLY A 243 -10.47 30.51 12.28
CA GLY A 243 -11.80 30.60 11.67
C GLY A 243 -12.96 29.88 12.36
N MET A 244 -12.77 29.17 13.46
CA MET A 244 -13.91 28.71 14.25
C MET A 244 -14.39 29.86 15.15
N LYS A 245 -15.38 30.61 14.65
CA LYS A 245 -16.21 31.54 15.45
C LYS A 245 -17.46 30.82 15.89
#